data_dddd9efc71761f138575ea0fa2d988e0
#
_entry.id   dddd9efc71761f138575ea0fa2d988e0
#
_cell.length_a   1.000
_cell.length_b   1.000
_cell.length_c   1.000
_cell.angle_alpha   90.00
_cell.angle_beta   90.00
_cell.angle_gamma   90.00
#
_symmetry.space_group_name_H-M   'P 1'
#
loop_
_entity.id
_entity.type
_entity.pdbx_description
1 polymer ?
#
loop_
_entity_poly.entity_id
_entity_poly.type
_entity_poly.pdbx_seq_one_letter_code
_entity_poly.pdbx_strand_id
1 'polypeptide(L)'
;MKRVVVLLVFFLVSFALYAATVTVVYLDRSETNLEASSYIKKQGKSNKLPHKFSFASKFSALKGDEKVVVILNSGRSSGTDPRISAYLDTVGNKQTIILVNLYSIGKNILSGSVKSANSDFGVDEISAATQWEDRAGDVQAMHKQWTAELFRLIEIKQAL
;
A
#
# COMPACT_ATOMS: atom_id res chain seq x y z
N MET A 1 -18.83 16.48 -60.49
CA MET A 1 -18.21 16.86 -59.20
C MET A 1 -18.52 15.78 -58.17
N LYS A 2 -17.57 14.90 -57.86
CA LYS A 2 -17.75 13.80 -56.91
C LYS A 2 -17.36 14.30 -55.52
N ARG A 3 -18.30 14.31 -54.57
CA ARG A 3 -18.04 14.64 -53.14
C ARG A 3 -17.43 13.41 -52.49
N VAL A 4 -16.16 13.51 -52.06
CA VAL A 4 -15.49 12.52 -51.23
C VAL A 4 -15.90 12.80 -49.81
N VAL A 5 -16.69 11.89 -49.21
CA VAL A 5 -17.00 11.91 -47.77
C VAL A 5 -15.87 11.18 -47.09
N VAL A 6 -15.00 11.95 -46.41
CA VAL A 6 -13.97 11.38 -45.53
C VAL A 6 -14.63 11.03 -44.23
N LEU A 7 -14.86 9.72 -44.01
CA LEU A 7 -15.34 9.19 -42.75
C LEU A 7 -14.14 9.12 -41.78
N LEU A 8 -14.05 10.11 -40.91
CA LEU A 8 -13.06 10.11 -39.81
C LEU A 8 -13.56 9.14 -38.72
N VAL A 9 -13.08 7.90 -38.79
CA VAL A 9 -13.31 6.90 -37.77
C VAL A 9 -12.42 7.29 -36.58
N PHE A 10 -13.00 8.00 -35.59
CA PHE A 10 -12.40 8.16 -34.28
C PHE A 10 -12.36 6.78 -33.62
N PHE A 11 -11.21 6.15 -33.65
CA PHE A 11 -10.88 5.05 -32.74
C PHE A 11 -10.80 5.64 -31.35
N LEU A 12 -11.94 5.67 -30.66
CA LEU A 12 -11.97 5.77 -29.19
C LEU A 12 -11.37 4.49 -28.66
N VAL A 13 -10.05 4.46 -28.50
CA VAL A 13 -9.39 3.48 -27.66
C VAL A 13 -9.86 3.78 -26.24
N SER A 14 -10.95 3.16 -25.86
CA SER A 14 -11.36 3.07 -24.46
C SER A 14 -10.25 2.27 -23.77
N PHE A 15 -9.27 2.97 -23.21
CA PHE A 15 -8.43 2.40 -22.16
C PHE A 15 -9.39 2.11 -21.03
N ALA A 16 -9.95 0.90 -21.02
CA ALA A 16 -10.50 0.35 -19.80
C ALA A 16 -9.33 0.32 -18.82
N LEU A 17 -9.24 1.33 -17.97
CA LEU A 17 -8.39 1.33 -16.80
C LEU A 17 -8.88 0.14 -15.97
N TYR A 18 -8.28 -1.02 -16.22
CA TYR A 18 -8.49 -2.18 -15.38
C TYR A 18 -8.02 -1.76 -13.99
N ALA A 19 -8.98 -1.57 -13.11
CA ALA A 19 -8.72 -1.28 -11.72
C ALA A 19 -7.85 -2.41 -11.17
N ALA A 20 -6.54 -2.18 -11.10
CA ALA A 20 -5.63 -3.19 -10.61
C ALA A 20 -5.97 -3.50 -9.15
N THR A 21 -5.98 -4.78 -8.81
CA THR A 21 -6.25 -5.23 -7.45
C THR A 21 -4.99 -5.05 -6.61
N VAL A 22 -5.11 -4.29 -5.53
CA VAL A 22 -4.09 -4.15 -4.49
C VAL A 22 -4.50 -5.06 -3.33
N THR A 23 -3.67 -6.04 -3.00
CA THR A 23 -3.94 -6.94 -1.88
C THR A 23 -3.19 -6.47 -0.64
N VAL A 24 -3.93 -6.13 0.41
CA VAL A 24 -3.39 -5.74 1.72
C VAL A 24 -3.39 -6.96 2.63
N VAL A 25 -2.21 -7.34 3.11
CA VAL A 25 -2.01 -8.48 4.03
C VAL A 25 -1.71 -7.95 5.42
N TYR A 26 -2.44 -8.44 6.43
CA TYR A 26 -2.16 -8.23 7.85
C TYR A 26 -2.33 -9.55 8.60
N LEU A 27 -1.35 -9.92 9.41
CA LEU A 27 -1.29 -11.28 9.98
C LEU A 27 -2.12 -11.48 11.25
N ASP A 28 -2.62 -10.40 11.83
CA ASP A 28 -3.50 -10.42 13.00
C ASP A 28 -4.56 -9.32 12.91
N ARG A 29 -5.58 -9.41 13.77
CA ARG A 29 -6.66 -8.42 13.88
C ARG A 29 -6.41 -7.46 15.02
N SER A 30 -5.17 -7.05 15.26
CA SER A 30 -4.86 -6.00 16.20
C SER A 30 -5.59 -4.70 15.84
N GLU A 31 -5.86 -3.88 16.83
CA GLU A 31 -6.50 -2.58 16.65
C GLU A 31 -5.75 -1.74 15.61
N THR A 32 -4.41 -1.72 15.70
CA THR A 32 -3.55 -1.01 14.74
C THR A 32 -3.75 -1.47 13.29
N ASN A 33 -3.84 -2.79 13.05
CA ASN A 33 -4.08 -3.32 11.70
C ASN A 33 -5.49 -2.99 11.20
N LEU A 34 -6.49 -3.04 12.06
CA LEU A 34 -7.87 -2.69 11.70
C LEU A 34 -7.98 -1.20 11.38
N GLU A 35 -7.34 -0.36 12.18
CA GLU A 35 -7.29 1.09 11.97
C GLU A 35 -6.56 1.42 10.66
N ALA A 36 -5.36 0.89 10.44
CA ALA A 36 -4.60 1.08 9.20
C ALA A 36 -5.40 0.64 7.97
N SER A 37 -6.06 -0.52 8.03
CA SER A 37 -6.92 -1.01 6.96
C SER A 37 -8.10 -0.08 6.70
N SER A 38 -8.68 0.50 7.74
CA SER A 38 -9.75 1.50 7.64
C SER A 38 -9.29 2.78 6.96
N TYR A 39 -8.09 3.28 7.32
CA TYR A 39 -7.47 4.43 6.66
C TYR A 39 -7.20 4.18 5.18
N ILE A 40 -6.64 3.04 4.80
CA ILE A 40 -6.43 2.67 3.39
C ILE A 40 -7.76 2.69 2.64
N LYS A 41 -8.81 2.07 3.19
CA LYS A 41 -10.15 2.05 2.56
C LYS A 41 -10.73 3.44 2.40
N LYS A 42 -10.65 4.27 3.43
CA LYS A 42 -11.21 5.63 3.45
C LYS A 42 -10.48 6.52 2.44
N GLN A 43 -9.15 6.50 2.44
CA GLN A 43 -8.35 7.31 1.54
C GLN A 43 -8.47 6.85 0.08
N GLY A 44 -8.50 5.53 -0.16
CA GLY A 44 -8.74 4.99 -1.50
C GLY A 44 -10.07 5.44 -2.10
N LYS A 45 -11.13 5.52 -1.29
CA LYS A 45 -12.43 6.05 -1.72
C LYS A 45 -12.41 7.56 -1.96
N SER A 46 -11.80 8.34 -1.03
CA SER A 46 -11.78 9.80 -1.12
C SER A 46 -10.95 10.32 -2.28
N ASN A 47 -9.87 9.64 -2.61
CA ASN A 47 -8.99 10.01 -3.72
C ASN A 47 -9.49 9.50 -5.08
N LYS A 48 -10.66 8.83 -5.12
CA LYS A 48 -11.23 8.23 -6.34
C LYS A 48 -10.21 7.40 -7.12
N LEU A 49 -9.33 6.70 -6.37
CA LEU A 49 -8.31 5.88 -6.98
C LEU A 49 -8.96 4.74 -7.79
N PRO A 50 -8.44 4.43 -8.97
CA PRO A 50 -8.97 3.34 -9.80
C PRO A 50 -8.62 1.95 -9.24
N HIS A 51 -8.18 1.87 -7.99
CA HIS A 51 -7.68 0.64 -7.37
C HIS A 51 -8.77 -0.07 -6.57
N LYS A 52 -8.86 -1.38 -6.74
CA LYS A 52 -9.69 -2.23 -5.92
C LYS A 52 -8.84 -2.85 -4.82
N PHE A 53 -9.15 -2.52 -3.57
CA PHE A 53 -8.45 -3.10 -2.41
C PHE A 53 -9.10 -4.40 -1.97
N SER A 54 -8.31 -5.46 -1.84
CA SER A 54 -8.66 -6.70 -1.17
C SER A 54 -7.83 -6.83 0.13
N PHE A 55 -8.33 -7.58 1.10
CA PHE A 55 -7.69 -7.73 2.41
C PHE A 55 -7.56 -9.21 2.76
N ALA A 56 -6.36 -9.63 3.15
CA ALA A 56 -6.03 -10.99 3.52
C ALA A 56 -5.40 -11.05 4.91
N SER A 57 -5.67 -12.10 5.68
CA SER A 57 -5.12 -12.32 7.02
C SER A 57 -3.97 -13.35 7.04
N LYS A 58 -3.53 -13.81 5.88
CA LYS A 58 -2.44 -14.78 5.73
C LYS A 58 -1.86 -14.75 4.33
N PHE A 59 -0.58 -15.05 4.19
CA PHE A 59 0.12 -15.08 2.89
C PHE A 59 -0.40 -16.18 1.96
N SER A 60 -0.87 -17.31 2.51
CA SER A 60 -1.44 -18.38 1.71
C SER A 60 -2.75 -18.03 0.99
N ALA A 61 -3.31 -16.85 1.25
CA ALA A 61 -4.46 -16.33 0.50
C ALA A 61 -4.05 -15.56 -0.77
N LEU A 62 -2.76 -15.27 -0.94
CA LEU A 62 -2.21 -14.67 -2.16
C LEU A 62 -2.20 -15.72 -3.27
N LYS A 63 -2.59 -15.29 -4.47
CA LYS A 63 -2.68 -16.16 -5.66
C LYS A 63 -1.40 -16.17 -6.48
N GLY A 64 -0.49 -15.20 -6.22
CA GLY A 64 0.76 -15.04 -6.95
C GLY A 64 0.65 -14.18 -8.23
N ASP A 65 -0.55 -13.73 -8.56
CA ASP A 65 -0.84 -12.86 -9.71
C ASP A 65 -1.20 -11.41 -9.29
N GLU A 66 -1.04 -11.10 -8.00
CA GLU A 66 -1.30 -9.77 -7.47
C GLU A 66 -0.36 -8.73 -8.11
N LYS A 67 -0.92 -7.66 -8.63
CA LYS A 67 -0.15 -6.54 -9.18
C LYS A 67 0.62 -5.78 -8.11
N VAL A 68 0.01 -5.59 -6.95
CA VAL A 68 0.63 -4.97 -5.78
C VAL A 68 0.18 -5.68 -4.52
N VAL A 69 1.14 -6.04 -3.67
CA VAL A 69 0.93 -6.60 -2.33
C VAL A 69 1.43 -5.59 -1.29
N VAL A 70 0.54 -5.15 -0.42
CA VAL A 70 0.88 -4.30 0.72
C VAL A 70 0.90 -5.17 1.97
N ILE A 71 2.02 -5.23 2.67
CA ILE A 71 2.15 -6.00 3.91
C ILE A 71 2.18 -5.05 5.09
N LEU A 72 1.22 -5.16 5.99
CA LEU A 72 1.18 -4.38 7.23
C LEU A 72 1.93 -5.14 8.33
N ASN A 73 3.04 -4.58 8.77
CA ASN A 73 3.83 -5.01 9.92
C ASN A 73 3.55 -4.06 11.08
N SER A 74 2.70 -4.46 12.01
CA SER A 74 2.21 -3.59 13.09
C SER A 74 2.36 -4.23 14.48
N GLY A 75 2.15 -3.42 15.52
CA GLY A 75 2.10 -3.87 16.90
C GLY A 75 3.47 -4.19 17.52
N ARG A 76 4.56 -3.84 16.86
CA ARG A 76 5.92 -4.04 17.34
C ARG A 76 6.59 -2.71 17.68
N SER A 77 7.46 -2.72 18.68
CA SER A 77 8.29 -1.56 19.01
C SER A 77 9.43 -1.37 18.02
N SER A 78 9.86 -2.44 17.35
CA SER A 78 10.89 -2.45 16.32
C SER A 78 10.91 -3.77 15.55
N GLY A 79 11.53 -3.76 14.39
CA GLY A 79 11.78 -4.94 13.57
C GLY A 79 10.55 -5.47 12.82
N THR A 80 10.78 -6.49 12.01
CA THR A 80 9.76 -7.13 11.18
C THR A 80 9.26 -8.41 11.86
N ASP A 81 7.96 -8.70 11.74
CA ASP A 81 7.39 -9.97 12.22
C ASP A 81 8.12 -11.15 11.53
N PRO A 82 8.57 -12.17 12.28
CA PRO A 82 9.27 -13.31 11.69
C PRO A 82 8.52 -14.01 10.57
N ARG A 83 7.20 -14.01 10.60
CA ARG A 83 6.35 -14.59 9.53
C ARG A 83 6.43 -13.76 8.25
N ILE A 84 6.52 -12.43 8.38
CA ILE A 84 6.72 -11.52 7.25
C ILE A 84 8.12 -11.71 6.70
N SER A 85 9.15 -11.75 7.54
CA SER A 85 10.53 -12.02 7.12
C SER A 85 10.63 -13.33 6.34
N ALA A 86 10.10 -14.42 6.89
CA ALA A 86 10.11 -15.73 6.22
C ALA A 86 9.40 -15.70 4.86
N TYR A 87 8.28 -14.98 4.73
CA TYR A 87 7.62 -14.78 3.45
C TYR A 87 8.49 -13.98 2.47
N LEU A 88 9.05 -12.85 2.90
CA LEU A 88 9.88 -11.98 2.06
C LEU A 88 11.18 -12.67 1.61
N ASP A 89 11.71 -13.61 2.38
CA ASP A 89 12.88 -14.40 2.01
C ASP A 89 12.59 -15.40 0.90
N THR A 90 11.34 -15.86 0.79
CA THR A 90 10.94 -16.92 -0.16
C THR A 90 10.21 -16.41 -1.40
N VAL A 91 9.62 -15.20 -1.34
CA VAL A 91 8.86 -14.66 -2.46
C VAL A 91 9.75 -14.30 -3.66
N GLY A 92 9.37 -14.79 -4.85
CA GLY A 92 10.17 -14.60 -6.07
C GLY A 92 10.11 -13.17 -6.63
N ASN A 93 8.91 -12.56 -6.66
CA ASN A 93 8.74 -11.21 -7.21
C ASN A 93 8.57 -10.18 -6.09
N LYS A 94 9.68 -9.58 -5.68
CA LYS A 94 9.71 -8.53 -4.65
C LYS A 94 9.31 -7.15 -5.15
N GLN A 95 9.34 -6.93 -6.46
CA GLN A 95 9.03 -5.61 -7.05
C GLN A 95 7.57 -5.20 -6.87
N THR A 96 6.68 -6.17 -6.68
CA THR A 96 5.25 -5.90 -6.44
C THR A 96 4.92 -5.62 -4.97
N ILE A 97 5.87 -5.75 -4.05
CA ILE A 97 5.64 -5.69 -2.61
C ILE A 97 5.96 -4.31 -2.04
N ILE A 98 5.11 -3.85 -1.13
CA ILE A 98 5.33 -2.68 -0.28
C ILE A 98 5.16 -3.13 1.17
N LEU A 99 6.22 -3.00 1.98
CA LEU A 99 6.20 -3.26 3.41
C LEU A 99 5.86 -1.97 4.16
N VAL A 100 4.83 -2.00 5.00
CA VAL A 100 4.42 -0.86 5.83
C VAL A 100 4.63 -1.22 7.29
N ASN A 101 5.65 -0.64 7.91
CA ASN A 101 5.95 -0.79 9.32
C ASN A 101 5.22 0.27 10.15
N LEU A 102 4.29 -0.18 10.97
CA LEU A 102 3.50 0.66 11.86
C LEU A 102 3.92 0.38 13.31
N TYR A 103 4.84 1.18 13.81
CA TYR A 103 5.41 0.99 15.14
C TYR A 103 4.51 1.57 16.23
N SER A 104 4.40 0.86 17.35
CA SER A 104 3.59 1.28 18.52
C SER A 104 4.25 2.36 19.36
N ILE A 105 5.59 2.52 19.30
CA ILE A 105 6.34 3.48 20.10
C ILE A 105 7.34 4.22 19.21
N GLY A 106 7.10 5.52 19.01
CA GLY A 106 7.84 6.36 18.09
C GLY A 106 9.05 7.09 18.65
N LYS A 107 9.82 6.55 19.61
CA LYS A 107 11.00 7.27 20.12
C LYS A 107 12.06 7.57 19.08
N ASN A 108 12.18 6.75 18.04
CA ASN A 108 13.17 6.91 16.97
C ASN A 108 12.60 7.43 15.63
N ILE A 109 11.28 7.59 15.53
CA ILE A 109 10.61 8.20 14.37
C ILE A 109 10.08 9.58 14.80
N LEU A 110 10.85 10.25 15.62
CA LEU A 110 10.48 11.42 16.41
C LEU A 110 10.26 12.70 15.65
N SER A 111 10.56 12.75 14.39
CA SER A 111 10.47 14.00 13.63
C SER A 111 9.17 14.16 12.84
N GLY A 112 8.16 13.32 13.08
CA GLY A 112 6.91 13.39 12.32
C GLY A 112 7.07 13.05 10.84
N SER A 113 8.17 12.38 10.47
CA SER A 113 8.45 12.01 9.09
C SER A 113 8.17 10.54 8.85
N VAL A 114 7.34 10.29 7.85
CA VAL A 114 7.26 8.98 7.21
C VAL A 114 8.57 8.75 6.46
N LYS A 115 9.26 7.65 6.76
CA LYS A 115 10.45 7.25 6.01
C LYS A 115 10.05 6.26 4.94
N SER A 116 10.44 6.55 3.71
CA SER A 116 10.37 5.61 2.60
C SER A 116 11.79 5.24 2.19
N ALA A 117 12.07 3.94 2.09
CA ALA A 117 13.39 3.40 1.75
C ALA A 117 13.23 2.02 1.09
N ASN A 118 14.31 1.50 0.50
CA ASN A 118 14.39 0.08 0.23
C ASN A 118 14.73 -0.66 1.52
N SER A 119 13.95 -1.69 1.84
CA SER A 119 14.23 -2.54 3.00
C SER A 119 15.42 -3.48 2.75
N ASP A 120 15.97 -4.05 3.83
CA ASP A 120 16.97 -5.11 3.75
C ASP A 120 16.46 -6.34 2.97
N PHE A 121 15.14 -6.48 2.82
CA PHE A 121 14.50 -7.53 2.03
C PHE A 121 14.45 -7.22 0.52
N GLY A 122 14.85 -6.02 0.09
CA GLY A 122 14.78 -5.59 -1.31
C GLY A 122 13.36 -5.25 -1.79
N VAL A 123 12.48 -4.83 -0.88
CA VAL A 123 11.13 -4.31 -1.16
C VAL A 123 11.04 -2.85 -0.76
N ASP A 124 10.09 -2.10 -1.35
CA ASP A 124 9.81 -0.75 -0.88
C ASP A 124 9.24 -0.79 0.53
N GLU A 125 9.71 0.09 1.38
CA GLU A 125 9.35 0.14 2.79
C GLU A 125 8.88 1.52 3.19
N ILE A 126 7.78 1.56 3.95
CA ILE A 126 7.28 2.74 4.64
C ILE A 126 7.32 2.47 6.12
N SER A 127 7.91 3.38 6.90
CA SER A 127 7.93 3.28 8.36
C SER A 127 7.25 4.49 8.99
N ALA A 128 6.29 4.25 9.89
CA ALA A 128 5.53 5.27 10.59
C ALA A 128 5.23 4.85 12.03
N ALA A 129 5.13 5.83 12.95
CA ALA A 129 4.63 5.61 14.29
C ALA A 129 3.11 5.83 14.32
N THR A 130 2.36 4.89 14.89
CA THR A 130 0.88 4.93 14.87
C THR A 130 0.23 5.02 16.23
N GLN A 131 0.99 4.91 17.32
CA GLN A 131 0.48 5.02 18.67
C GLN A 131 1.32 6.01 19.46
N TRP A 132 0.69 7.14 19.79
CA TRP A 132 1.25 8.14 20.68
C TRP A 132 0.13 8.64 21.60
N GLU A 133 0.10 8.13 22.82
CA GLU A 133 -0.98 8.40 23.77
C GLU A 133 -1.20 9.89 24.03
N ASP A 134 -0.13 10.70 23.97
CA ASP A 134 -0.20 12.14 24.28
C ASP A 134 -0.38 13.05 23.03
N ARG A 135 -0.52 12.50 21.83
CA ARG A 135 -0.51 13.28 20.58
C ARG A 135 -1.46 12.75 19.50
N ALA A 136 -2.73 12.60 19.83
CA ALA A 136 -3.74 12.07 18.91
C ALA A 136 -3.82 12.85 17.58
N GLY A 137 -3.59 14.17 17.59
CA GLY A 137 -3.53 15.00 16.38
C GLY A 137 -2.35 14.63 15.47
N ASP A 138 -1.19 14.37 16.05
CA ASP A 138 0.02 13.97 15.31
C ASP A 138 -0.14 12.59 14.70
N VAL A 139 -0.84 11.68 15.39
CA VAL A 139 -1.15 10.34 14.88
C VAL A 139 -2.03 10.41 13.63
N GLN A 140 -3.06 11.25 13.62
CA GLN A 140 -3.89 11.44 12.43
C GLN A 140 -3.10 12.03 11.25
N ALA A 141 -2.24 13.02 11.51
CA ALA A 141 -1.36 13.58 10.50
C ALA A 141 -0.41 12.51 9.94
N MET A 142 0.14 11.66 10.81
CA MET A 142 1.00 10.55 10.44
C MET A 142 0.27 9.52 9.58
N HIS A 143 -0.95 9.14 9.95
CA HIS A 143 -1.78 8.24 9.13
C HIS A 143 -2.03 8.81 7.73
N LYS A 144 -2.28 10.10 7.62
CA LYS A 144 -2.46 10.77 6.33
C LYS A 144 -1.18 10.76 5.49
N GLN A 145 -0.03 10.97 6.12
CA GLN A 145 1.27 11.00 5.43
C GLN A 145 1.67 9.63 4.90
N TRP A 146 1.66 8.58 5.75
CA TRP A 146 2.08 7.25 5.29
C TRP A 146 1.12 6.65 4.28
N THR A 147 -0.19 6.94 4.37
CA THR A 147 -1.14 6.47 3.34
C THR A 147 -0.95 7.22 2.02
N ALA A 148 -0.62 8.50 2.04
CA ALA A 148 -0.29 9.24 0.81
C ALA A 148 0.94 8.64 0.12
N GLU A 149 1.99 8.33 0.89
CA GLU A 149 3.18 7.68 0.36
C GLU A 149 2.90 6.26 -0.14
N LEU A 150 2.07 5.50 0.57
CA LEU A 150 1.61 4.19 0.11
C LEU A 150 0.94 4.27 -1.26
N PHE A 151 0.04 5.22 -1.46
CA PHE A 151 -0.65 5.36 -2.74
C PHE A 151 0.29 5.79 -3.86
N ARG A 152 1.25 6.66 -3.57
CA ARG A 152 2.31 7.02 -4.53
C ARG A 152 3.12 5.79 -4.97
N LEU A 153 3.50 4.94 -4.04
CA LEU A 153 4.23 3.70 -4.36
C LEU A 153 3.36 2.70 -5.13
N ILE A 154 2.08 2.58 -4.79
CA ILE A 154 1.13 1.75 -5.54
C ILE A 154 1.04 2.20 -7.00
N GLU A 155 0.91 3.48 -7.26
CA GLU A 155 0.86 4.04 -8.62
C GLU A 155 2.13 3.72 -9.41
N ILE A 156 3.32 3.89 -8.79
CA ILE A 156 4.61 3.55 -9.42
C ILE A 156 4.65 2.06 -9.79
N LYS A 157 4.29 1.17 -8.86
CA LYS A 157 4.35 -0.28 -9.10
C LYS A 157 3.34 -0.78 -10.14
N GLN A 158 2.26 -0.08 -10.32
CA GLN A 158 1.27 -0.41 -11.35
C GLN A 158 1.66 0.08 -12.75
N ALA A 159 2.58 1.02 -12.84
CA ALA A 159 3.12 1.52 -14.10
C ALA A 159 4.25 0.63 -14.66
N LEU A 160 4.77 -0.33 -13.85
CA LEU A 160 5.75 -1.32 -14.25
C LEU A 160 5.08 -2.54 -14.91
#